data_9c67115d8e79a692a3bfe91563962e74
#
_entry.id   9c67115d8e79a692a3bfe91563962e74
#
_cell.length_a   1.000
_cell.length_b   1.000
_cell.length_c   1.000
_cell.angle_alpha   90.00
_cell.angle_beta   90.00
_cell.angle_gamma   90.00
#
_symmetry.space_group_name_H-M   'P 1'
#
loop_
_entity.id
_entity.type
_entity.pdbx_description
1 polymer ?
#
loop_
_entity_poly.entity_id
_entity_poly.type
_entity_poly.pdbx_seq_one_letter_code
_entity_poly.pdbx_strand_id
1 'polypeptide(L)'
;MTREDVQDLLAMVQATYPNYNPPSRTAAVNAWTMALEEYSKDEIAMAFKVYMQTNTSGFAPAPGQLIDKIHSITQPQELNEMEAWALVSRAIRNSAYNSAEEYAKLPPAVQKVVGLPSQLRIWALDEDFNEQVVMSQFQRCYRTEVARAQEIAKMPTEVRQLVQNIAQGSSTEIDNLRKHAISSLPAGNESRIKVLEDKSEGVPIPDRIREKIEEMRKR
;
A
#
# COMPACT_ATOMS: atom_id res chain seq x y z
N MET A 1 -11.98 -8.36 23.54
CA MET A 1 -11.43 -8.91 24.79
C MET A 1 -12.00 -8.16 25.98
N THR A 2 -12.40 -8.85 27.07
CA THR A 2 -12.91 -8.18 28.26
C THR A 2 -11.79 -7.71 29.17
N ARG A 3 -12.12 -6.80 30.12
CA ARG A 3 -11.13 -6.32 31.12
C ARG A 3 -10.61 -7.46 32.00
N GLU A 4 -11.43 -8.44 32.33
CA GLU A 4 -11.06 -9.62 33.12
C GLU A 4 -10.06 -10.50 32.36
N ASP A 5 -10.30 -10.73 31.07
CA ASP A 5 -9.38 -11.48 30.22
C ASP A 5 -8.00 -10.82 30.13
N VAL A 6 -7.97 -9.47 30.09
CA VAL A 6 -6.72 -8.72 30.10
C VAL A 6 -5.98 -8.85 31.44
N GLN A 7 -6.70 -8.87 32.55
CA GLN A 7 -6.09 -9.10 33.87
C GLN A 7 -5.45 -10.48 33.95
N ASP A 8 -6.12 -11.51 33.45
CA ASP A 8 -5.60 -12.88 33.39
C ASP A 8 -4.35 -12.95 32.48
N LEU A 9 -4.42 -12.33 31.31
CA LEU A 9 -3.27 -12.24 30.40
C LEU A 9 -2.06 -11.58 31.07
N LEU A 10 -2.27 -10.44 31.72
CA LEU A 10 -1.18 -9.72 32.39
C LEU A 10 -0.61 -10.48 33.58
N ALA A 11 -1.43 -11.29 34.27
CA ALA A 11 -0.94 -12.19 35.30
C ALA A 11 -0.05 -13.30 34.70
N MET A 12 -0.43 -13.88 33.56
CA MET A 12 0.42 -14.83 32.84
C MET A 12 1.71 -14.20 32.32
N VAL A 13 1.64 -12.97 31.78
CA VAL A 13 2.84 -12.21 31.34
C VAL A 13 3.78 -12.00 32.51
N GLN A 14 3.28 -11.57 33.65
CA GLN A 14 4.09 -11.34 34.86
C GLN A 14 4.70 -12.62 35.41
N ALA A 15 3.98 -13.74 35.37
CA ALA A 15 4.50 -15.05 35.80
C ALA A 15 5.60 -15.58 34.87
N THR A 16 5.50 -15.27 33.56
CA THR A 16 6.48 -15.72 32.55
C THR A 16 7.69 -14.81 32.45
N TYR A 17 7.49 -13.49 32.61
CA TYR A 17 8.51 -12.46 32.48
C TYR A 17 8.69 -11.69 33.80
N PRO A 18 9.63 -12.09 34.67
CA PRO A 18 9.83 -11.44 35.99
C PRO A 18 10.15 -9.94 35.89
N ASN A 19 10.69 -9.50 34.76
CA ASN A 19 11.02 -8.10 34.51
C ASN A 19 9.78 -7.22 34.19
N TYR A 20 8.61 -7.83 33.99
CA TYR A 20 7.38 -7.07 33.74
C TYR A 20 6.79 -6.58 35.07
N ASN A 21 7.09 -5.35 35.40
CA ASN A 21 6.61 -4.68 36.61
C ASN A 21 6.10 -3.26 36.27
N PRO A 22 4.87 -3.10 35.77
CA PRO A 22 4.33 -1.79 35.44
C PRO A 22 4.13 -0.96 36.71
N PRO A 23 4.42 0.36 36.68
CA PRO A 23 4.29 1.26 37.83
C PRO A 23 2.86 1.37 38.35
N SER A 24 1.87 1.13 37.50
CA SER A 24 0.46 1.06 37.86
C SER A 24 -0.22 -0.09 37.12
N ARG A 25 -0.64 -1.12 37.86
CA ARG A 25 -1.37 -2.25 37.32
C ARG A 25 -2.71 -1.83 36.67
N THR A 26 -3.41 -0.89 37.28
CA THR A 26 -4.68 -0.38 36.76
C THR A 26 -4.49 0.35 35.42
N ALA A 27 -3.46 1.18 35.32
CA ALA A 27 -3.13 1.87 34.07
C ALA A 27 -2.73 0.87 32.98
N ALA A 28 -1.93 -0.14 33.33
CA ALA A 28 -1.56 -1.19 32.39
C ALA A 28 -2.79 -1.95 31.87
N VAL A 29 -3.70 -2.39 32.75
CA VAL A 29 -4.95 -3.06 32.37
C VAL A 29 -5.78 -2.19 31.44
N ASN A 30 -5.93 -0.89 31.74
CA ASN A 30 -6.71 0.01 30.90
C ASN A 30 -6.10 0.16 29.50
N ALA A 31 -4.78 0.39 29.41
CA ALA A 31 -4.09 0.55 28.14
C ALA A 31 -4.15 -0.73 27.29
N TRP A 32 -3.97 -1.89 27.89
CA TRP A 32 -4.07 -3.17 27.21
C TRP A 32 -5.50 -3.49 26.76
N THR A 33 -6.50 -3.18 27.59
CA THR A 33 -7.91 -3.35 27.21
C THR A 33 -8.25 -2.52 25.98
N MET A 34 -7.84 -1.25 25.98
CA MET A 34 -8.04 -0.36 24.82
C MET A 34 -7.35 -0.88 23.57
N ALA A 35 -6.12 -1.40 23.69
CA ALA A 35 -5.36 -1.87 22.55
C ALA A 35 -5.87 -3.20 21.97
N LEU A 36 -6.48 -4.07 22.82
CA LEU A 36 -6.90 -5.41 22.44
C LEU A 36 -8.41 -5.59 22.36
N GLU A 37 -9.18 -4.51 22.37
CA GLU A 37 -10.64 -4.52 22.38
C GLU A 37 -11.23 -5.30 21.20
N GLU A 38 -10.66 -5.14 20.02
CA GLU A 38 -11.15 -5.76 18.78
C GLU A 38 -10.82 -7.26 18.66
N TYR A 39 -9.95 -7.81 19.54
CA TYR A 39 -9.47 -9.19 19.44
C TYR A 39 -10.17 -10.10 20.45
N SER A 40 -10.36 -11.35 20.07
CA SER A 40 -10.88 -12.39 20.96
C SER A 40 -9.82 -12.89 21.95
N LYS A 41 -10.27 -13.53 23.04
CA LYS A 41 -9.39 -14.17 24.03
C LYS A 41 -8.51 -15.24 23.38
N ASP A 42 -9.08 -16.05 22.49
CA ASP A 42 -8.38 -17.17 21.85
C ASP A 42 -7.30 -16.69 20.88
N GLU A 43 -7.55 -15.62 20.11
CA GLU A 43 -6.55 -15.02 19.22
C GLU A 43 -5.35 -14.51 20.02
N ILE A 44 -5.61 -13.79 21.11
CA ILE A 44 -4.55 -13.26 21.97
C ILE A 44 -3.77 -14.39 22.67
N ALA A 45 -4.46 -15.43 23.15
CA ALA A 45 -3.80 -16.57 23.79
C ALA A 45 -2.87 -17.29 22.78
N MET A 46 -3.34 -17.47 21.53
CA MET A 46 -2.53 -18.05 20.45
C MET A 46 -1.32 -17.15 20.12
N ALA A 47 -1.53 -15.85 19.98
CA ALA A 47 -0.46 -14.88 19.71
C ALA A 47 0.58 -14.88 20.84
N PHE A 48 0.15 -14.90 22.10
CA PHE A 48 1.04 -14.96 23.23
C PHE A 48 1.85 -16.26 23.28
N LYS A 49 1.22 -17.40 22.97
CA LYS A 49 1.90 -18.69 22.84
C LYS A 49 2.99 -18.64 21.76
N VAL A 50 2.67 -18.11 20.58
CA VAL A 50 3.64 -17.95 19.48
C VAL A 50 4.75 -16.97 19.87
N TYR A 51 4.41 -15.86 20.53
CA TYR A 51 5.40 -14.92 21.03
C TYR A 51 6.41 -15.60 21.97
N MET A 52 5.93 -16.34 22.98
CA MET A 52 6.80 -17.08 23.92
C MET A 52 7.73 -18.07 23.22
N GLN A 53 7.26 -18.71 22.13
CA GLN A 53 8.06 -19.68 21.37
C GLN A 53 9.07 -19.06 20.41
N THR A 54 8.77 -17.87 19.89
CA THR A 54 9.58 -17.25 18.82
C THR A 54 10.46 -16.10 19.32
N ASN A 55 10.13 -15.51 20.46
CA ASN A 55 10.89 -14.39 21.00
C ASN A 55 11.93 -14.88 22.03
N THR A 56 13.19 -14.66 21.72
CA THR A 56 14.34 -15.03 22.57
C THR A 56 14.90 -13.84 23.35
N SER A 57 14.28 -12.65 23.29
CA SER A 57 14.77 -11.43 23.95
C SER A 57 14.66 -11.46 25.48
N GLY A 58 13.78 -12.32 26.02
CA GLY A 58 13.50 -12.37 27.46
C GLY A 58 12.63 -11.23 28.00
N PHE A 59 12.14 -10.33 27.13
CA PHE A 59 11.25 -9.23 27.52
C PHE A 59 9.79 -9.60 27.30
N ALA A 60 8.93 -9.07 28.17
CA ALA A 60 7.49 -9.17 28.02
C ALA A 60 7.00 -8.50 26.72
N PRO A 61 5.96 -9.05 26.05
CA PRO A 61 5.40 -8.43 24.86
C PRO A 61 4.74 -7.09 25.17
N ALA A 62 4.80 -6.17 24.23
CA ALA A 62 3.88 -5.04 24.14
C ALA A 62 2.60 -5.46 23.40
N PRO A 63 1.44 -4.78 23.60
CA PRO A 63 0.20 -5.09 22.90
C PRO A 63 0.36 -5.19 21.38
N GLY A 64 1.09 -4.24 20.77
CA GLY A 64 1.36 -4.23 19.33
C GLY A 64 2.10 -5.47 18.82
N GLN A 65 3.00 -6.04 19.62
CA GLN A 65 3.72 -7.26 19.26
C GLN A 65 2.79 -8.49 19.23
N LEU A 66 1.78 -8.55 20.10
CA LEU A 66 0.76 -9.59 20.04
C LEU A 66 -0.14 -9.40 18.81
N ILE A 67 -0.53 -8.18 18.52
CA ILE A 67 -1.29 -7.83 17.31
C ILE A 67 -0.52 -8.25 16.05
N ASP A 68 0.77 -7.95 15.97
CA ASP A 68 1.63 -8.40 14.87
C ASP A 68 1.65 -9.93 14.71
N LYS A 69 1.68 -10.66 15.85
CA LYS A 69 1.61 -12.13 15.81
C LYS A 69 0.25 -12.64 15.33
N ILE A 70 -0.86 -12.02 15.73
CA ILE A 70 -2.19 -12.36 15.23
C ILE A 70 -2.22 -12.19 13.72
N HIS A 71 -1.82 -11.04 13.21
CA HIS A 71 -1.80 -10.78 11.78
C HIS A 71 -0.90 -11.76 11.01
N SER A 72 0.27 -12.11 11.56
CA SER A 72 1.16 -13.09 10.92
C SER A 72 0.59 -14.51 10.82
N ILE A 73 -0.37 -14.86 11.71
CA ILE A 73 -1.00 -16.18 11.73
C ILE A 73 -2.28 -16.18 10.89
N THR A 74 -3.07 -15.11 10.95
CA THR A 74 -4.41 -15.04 10.36
C THR A 74 -4.44 -14.53 8.94
N GLN A 75 -3.48 -13.68 8.56
CA GLN A 75 -3.44 -13.14 7.21
C GLN A 75 -2.84 -14.15 6.21
N PRO A 76 -3.45 -14.29 5.02
CA PRO A 76 -2.83 -15.08 3.97
C PRO A 76 -1.46 -14.49 3.61
N GLN A 77 -0.52 -15.37 3.36
CA GLN A 77 0.81 -14.94 2.95
C GLN A 77 0.71 -14.24 1.59
N GLU A 78 1.07 -12.97 1.57
CA GLU A 78 1.15 -12.19 0.33
C GLU A 78 2.21 -12.81 -0.59
N LEU A 79 1.95 -12.71 -1.89
CA LEU A 79 2.93 -13.15 -2.89
C LEU A 79 4.22 -12.34 -2.75
N ASN A 80 5.35 -12.99 -2.96
CA ASN A 80 6.59 -12.25 -3.09
C ASN A 80 6.62 -11.47 -4.41
N GLU A 81 7.54 -10.51 -4.52
CA GLU A 81 7.61 -9.57 -5.66
C GLU A 81 7.82 -10.31 -7.00
N MET A 82 8.57 -11.40 -6.98
CA MET A 82 8.84 -12.21 -8.18
C MET A 82 7.62 -13.04 -8.59
N GLU A 83 6.91 -13.61 -7.63
CA GLU A 83 5.65 -14.34 -7.88
C GLU A 83 4.58 -13.40 -8.41
N ALA A 84 4.44 -12.22 -7.81
CA ALA A 84 3.53 -11.19 -8.29
C ALA A 84 3.88 -10.75 -9.72
N TRP A 85 5.17 -10.53 -10.02
CA TRP A 85 5.61 -10.21 -11.37
C TRP A 85 5.34 -11.34 -12.36
N ALA A 86 5.54 -12.60 -11.98
CA ALA A 86 5.26 -13.74 -12.87
C ALA A 86 3.80 -13.78 -13.33
N LEU A 87 2.85 -13.38 -12.45
CA LEU A 87 1.43 -13.22 -12.83
C LEU A 87 1.22 -12.07 -13.82
N VAL A 88 1.86 -10.92 -13.58
CA VAL A 88 1.78 -9.76 -14.48
C VAL A 88 2.38 -10.08 -15.84
N SER A 89 3.57 -10.67 -15.89
CA SER A 89 4.23 -11.06 -17.15
C SER A 89 3.40 -12.06 -17.96
N ARG A 90 2.71 -13.00 -17.28
CA ARG A 90 1.76 -13.90 -17.94
C ARG A 90 0.55 -13.13 -18.49
N ALA A 91 -0.01 -12.22 -17.68
CA ALA A 91 -1.15 -11.41 -18.09
C ALA A 91 -0.80 -10.53 -19.30
N ILE A 92 0.37 -9.90 -19.33
CA ILE A 92 0.85 -9.09 -20.47
C ILE A 92 0.81 -9.89 -21.77
N ARG A 93 1.34 -11.11 -21.78
CA ARG A 93 1.41 -11.98 -22.97
C ARG A 93 0.03 -12.30 -23.57
N ASN A 94 -1.02 -12.30 -22.74
CA ASN A 94 -2.38 -12.61 -23.16
C ASN A 94 -3.25 -11.36 -23.35
N SER A 95 -2.73 -10.16 -23.07
CA SER A 95 -3.52 -8.93 -22.94
C SER A 95 -3.71 -8.13 -24.22
N ALA A 96 -3.16 -8.56 -25.36
CA ALA A 96 -3.34 -7.87 -26.63
C ALA A 96 -4.82 -7.65 -26.98
N TYR A 97 -5.69 -8.64 -26.70
CA TYR A 97 -7.13 -8.60 -26.95
C TYR A 97 -8.00 -8.76 -25.70
N ASN A 98 -7.49 -9.42 -24.65
CA ASN A 98 -8.25 -9.83 -23.46
C ASN A 98 -7.76 -9.14 -22.17
N SER A 99 -7.31 -7.91 -22.27
CA SER A 99 -6.68 -7.20 -21.13
C SER A 99 -7.59 -7.08 -19.89
N ALA A 100 -8.90 -6.90 -20.08
CA ALA A 100 -9.85 -6.79 -18.96
C ALA A 100 -10.00 -8.13 -18.20
N GLU A 101 -10.07 -9.25 -18.93
CA GLU A 101 -10.18 -10.58 -18.33
C GLU A 101 -8.91 -11.00 -17.61
N GLU A 102 -7.75 -10.75 -18.22
CA GLU A 102 -6.46 -11.05 -17.61
C GLU A 102 -6.20 -10.18 -16.37
N TYR A 103 -6.59 -8.90 -16.41
CA TYR A 103 -6.53 -8.02 -15.26
C TYR A 103 -7.41 -8.50 -14.10
N ALA A 104 -8.63 -8.97 -14.38
CA ALA A 104 -9.55 -9.47 -13.37
C ALA A 104 -9.05 -10.73 -12.64
N LYS A 105 -8.15 -11.50 -13.27
CA LYS A 105 -7.53 -12.70 -12.65
C LYS A 105 -6.40 -12.36 -11.69
N LEU A 106 -5.87 -11.14 -11.73
CA LEU A 106 -4.77 -10.72 -10.86
C LEU A 106 -5.25 -10.49 -9.43
N PRO A 107 -4.43 -10.79 -8.42
CA PRO A 107 -4.72 -10.46 -7.02
C PRO A 107 -4.93 -8.95 -6.83
N PRO A 108 -5.75 -8.52 -5.85
CA PRO A 108 -6.08 -7.10 -5.64
C PRO A 108 -4.85 -6.18 -5.46
N ALA A 109 -3.83 -6.64 -4.74
CA ALA A 109 -2.59 -5.88 -4.55
C ALA A 109 -1.84 -5.67 -5.88
N VAL A 110 -1.81 -6.70 -6.74
CA VAL A 110 -1.20 -6.63 -8.08
C VAL A 110 -2.01 -5.71 -8.99
N GLN A 111 -3.35 -5.79 -8.96
CA GLN A 111 -4.24 -4.92 -9.72
C GLN A 111 -4.00 -3.44 -9.39
N LYS A 112 -3.85 -3.11 -8.11
CA LYS A 112 -3.56 -1.74 -7.68
C LYS A 112 -2.25 -1.20 -8.26
N VAL A 113 -1.22 -2.03 -8.35
CA VAL A 113 0.09 -1.62 -8.88
C VAL A 113 0.05 -1.51 -10.40
N VAL A 114 -0.62 -2.40 -11.09
CA VAL A 114 -0.84 -2.32 -12.56
C VAL A 114 -1.73 -1.12 -12.91
N GLY A 115 -2.71 -0.79 -12.06
CA GLY A 115 -3.59 0.36 -12.18
C GLY A 115 -4.81 0.07 -13.04
N LEU A 116 -4.68 -0.08 -14.35
CA LEU A 116 -5.80 -0.25 -15.28
C LEU A 116 -5.57 -1.45 -16.22
N PRO A 117 -6.66 -2.11 -16.68
CA PRO A 117 -6.56 -3.17 -17.69
C PRO A 117 -5.87 -2.70 -18.98
N SER A 118 -6.07 -1.45 -19.38
CA SER A 118 -5.44 -0.85 -20.55
C SER A 118 -3.91 -0.83 -20.45
N GLN A 119 -3.34 -0.76 -19.25
CA GLN A 119 -1.89 -0.79 -19.06
C GLN A 119 -1.28 -2.12 -19.50
N LEU A 120 -1.94 -3.23 -19.19
CA LEU A 120 -1.51 -4.55 -19.67
C LEU A 120 -1.51 -4.63 -21.20
N ARG A 121 -2.54 -4.04 -21.85
CA ARG A 121 -2.61 -3.98 -23.31
C ARG A 121 -1.53 -3.11 -23.91
N ILE A 122 -1.24 -1.95 -23.31
CA ILE A 122 -0.15 -1.07 -23.74
C ILE A 122 1.17 -1.84 -23.73
N TRP A 123 1.50 -2.49 -22.61
CA TRP A 123 2.71 -3.29 -22.50
C TRP A 123 2.76 -4.48 -23.47
N ALA A 124 1.59 -5.07 -23.79
CA ALA A 124 1.52 -6.21 -24.73
C ALA A 124 1.73 -5.82 -26.20
N LEU A 125 1.44 -4.56 -26.56
CA LEU A 125 1.52 -4.04 -27.94
C LEU A 125 2.73 -3.14 -28.17
N ASP A 126 3.51 -2.84 -27.14
CA ASP A 126 4.67 -1.98 -27.21
C ASP A 126 5.87 -2.77 -27.78
N GLU A 127 6.33 -2.39 -28.98
CA GLU A 127 7.48 -3.01 -29.65
C GLU A 127 8.81 -2.74 -28.91
N ASP A 128 8.89 -1.62 -28.19
CA ASP A 128 10.06 -1.23 -27.40
C ASP A 128 9.93 -1.63 -25.91
N PHE A 129 9.01 -2.56 -25.58
CA PHE A 129 8.75 -3.00 -24.22
C PHE A 129 9.99 -3.54 -23.52
N ASN A 130 10.49 -2.79 -22.55
CA ASN A 130 11.61 -3.23 -21.73
C ASN A 130 11.12 -3.92 -20.46
N GLU A 131 11.02 -5.25 -20.51
CA GLU A 131 10.52 -6.07 -19.41
C GLU A 131 11.31 -5.83 -18.11
N GLN A 132 12.64 -5.66 -18.16
CA GLN A 132 13.46 -5.50 -16.96
C GLN A 132 13.17 -4.18 -16.24
N VAL A 133 12.96 -3.10 -17.00
CA VAL A 133 12.65 -1.79 -16.44
C VAL A 133 11.27 -1.81 -15.77
N VAL A 134 10.28 -2.33 -16.48
CA VAL A 134 8.90 -2.42 -15.97
C VAL A 134 8.83 -3.35 -14.75
N MET A 135 9.52 -4.51 -14.80
CA MET A 135 9.65 -5.43 -13.67
C MET A 135 10.22 -4.74 -12.43
N SER A 136 11.34 -4.00 -12.59
CA SER A 136 11.99 -3.31 -11.47
C SER A 136 11.11 -2.24 -10.86
N GLN A 137 10.37 -1.49 -11.69
CA GLN A 137 9.39 -0.50 -11.23
C GLN A 137 8.21 -1.16 -10.52
N PHE A 138 7.64 -2.21 -11.12
CA PHE A 138 6.55 -2.97 -10.55
C PHE A 138 6.92 -3.53 -9.18
N GLN A 139 8.06 -4.21 -9.03
CA GLN A 139 8.51 -4.80 -7.78
C GLN A 139 8.63 -3.74 -6.67
N ARG A 140 9.17 -2.57 -6.98
CA ARG A 140 9.29 -1.46 -6.04
C ARG A 140 7.93 -0.94 -5.58
N CYS A 141 7.02 -0.73 -6.53
CA CYS A 141 5.65 -0.29 -6.24
C CYS A 141 4.88 -1.36 -5.45
N TYR A 142 5.02 -2.63 -5.83
CA TYR A 142 4.36 -3.75 -5.16
C TYR A 142 4.79 -3.89 -3.70
N ARG A 143 6.09 -3.83 -3.42
CA ARG A 143 6.62 -3.82 -2.05
C ARG A 143 6.01 -2.70 -1.20
N THR A 144 5.92 -1.50 -1.77
CA THR A 144 5.34 -0.34 -1.08
C THR A 144 3.85 -0.53 -0.82
N GLU A 145 3.10 -1.06 -1.80
CA GLU A 145 1.66 -1.28 -1.65
C GLU A 145 1.35 -2.39 -0.63
N VAL A 146 2.11 -3.50 -0.66
CA VAL A 146 1.97 -4.59 0.33
C VAL A 146 2.29 -4.08 1.74
N ALA A 147 3.40 -3.37 1.92
CA ALA A 147 3.75 -2.79 3.21
C ALA A 147 2.66 -1.84 3.73
N ARG A 148 2.14 -0.97 2.85
CA ARG A 148 1.02 -0.07 3.19
C ARG A 148 -0.25 -0.83 3.57
N ALA A 149 -0.59 -1.87 2.82
CA ALA A 149 -1.76 -2.71 3.11
C ALA A 149 -1.63 -3.40 4.47
N GLN A 150 -0.44 -3.92 4.80
CA GLN A 150 -0.16 -4.54 6.09
C GLN A 150 -0.25 -3.53 7.25
N GLU A 151 0.28 -2.32 7.09
CA GLU A 151 0.14 -1.27 8.11
C GLU A 151 -1.32 -0.85 8.33
N ILE A 152 -2.09 -0.69 7.25
CA ILE A 152 -3.52 -0.38 7.35
C ILE A 152 -4.28 -1.54 8.03
N ALA A 153 -3.93 -2.79 7.73
CA ALA A 153 -4.56 -3.94 8.35
C ALA A 153 -4.37 -4.01 9.87
N LYS A 154 -3.25 -3.49 10.39
CA LYS A 154 -2.94 -3.42 11.82
C LYS A 154 -3.68 -2.29 12.55
N MET A 155 -4.23 -1.33 11.83
CA MET A 155 -4.96 -0.21 12.43
C MET A 155 -6.30 -0.67 12.99
N PRO A 156 -6.76 -0.09 14.11
CA PRO A 156 -8.11 -0.32 14.62
C PRO A 156 -9.18 -0.05 13.54
N THR A 157 -10.28 -0.78 13.60
CA THR A 157 -11.36 -0.72 12.58
C THR A 157 -11.89 0.70 12.39
N GLU A 158 -12.04 1.46 13.47
CA GLU A 158 -12.50 2.86 13.42
C GLU A 158 -11.53 3.76 12.66
N VAL A 159 -10.21 3.63 12.96
CA VAL A 159 -9.15 4.40 12.28
C VAL A 159 -9.08 4.01 10.82
N ARG A 160 -9.21 2.72 10.49
CA ARG A 160 -9.23 2.21 9.12
C ARG A 160 -10.39 2.79 8.31
N GLN A 161 -11.58 2.84 8.89
CA GLN A 161 -12.75 3.46 8.26
C GLN A 161 -12.53 4.96 8.03
N LEU A 162 -11.97 5.66 9.01
CA LEU A 162 -11.65 7.08 8.87
C LEU A 162 -10.65 7.33 7.72
N VAL A 163 -9.58 6.54 7.64
CA VAL A 163 -8.58 6.63 6.55
C VAL A 163 -9.22 6.35 5.19
N GLN A 164 -10.10 5.35 5.11
CA GLN A 164 -10.82 5.03 3.87
C GLN A 164 -11.77 6.16 3.45
N ASN A 165 -12.50 6.75 4.40
CA ASN A 165 -13.41 7.86 4.14
C ASN A 165 -12.64 9.10 3.65
N ILE A 166 -11.50 9.42 4.26
CA ILE A 166 -10.63 10.51 3.81
C ILE A 166 -10.11 10.24 2.40
N ALA A 167 -9.66 9.03 2.12
CA ALA A 167 -9.16 8.65 0.79
C ALA A 167 -10.26 8.75 -0.28
N GLN A 168 -11.50 8.32 0.03
CA GLN A 168 -12.65 8.43 -0.86
C GLN A 168 -13.12 9.89 -1.02
N GLY A 169 -13.16 10.65 0.06
CA GLY A 169 -13.51 12.08 0.04
C GLY A 169 -12.55 12.90 -0.82
N SER A 170 -11.25 12.67 -0.66
CA SER A 170 -10.23 13.32 -1.48
C SER A 170 -10.33 12.95 -2.98
N SER A 171 -10.66 11.69 -3.29
CA SER A 171 -10.88 11.26 -4.67
C SER A 171 -12.10 11.95 -5.28
N THR A 172 -13.21 12.00 -4.54
CA THR A 172 -14.45 12.64 -5.00
C THR A 172 -14.29 14.15 -5.19
N GLU A 173 -13.52 14.79 -4.32
CA GLU A 173 -13.24 16.22 -4.40
C GLU A 173 -12.36 16.58 -5.60
N ILE A 174 -11.34 15.77 -5.87
CA ILE A 174 -10.50 15.89 -7.07
C ILE A 174 -11.31 15.66 -8.34
N ASP A 175 -12.20 14.65 -8.37
CA ASP A 175 -13.06 14.39 -9.52
C ASP A 175 -14.10 15.49 -9.71
N ASN A 176 -14.62 16.07 -8.65
CA ASN A 176 -15.52 17.22 -8.73
C ASN A 176 -14.79 18.49 -9.22
N LEU A 177 -13.56 18.73 -8.76
CA LEU A 177 -12.72 19.82 -9.26
C LEU A 177 -12.38 19.63 -10.73
N ARG A 178 -12.07 18.40 -11.17
CA ARG A 178 -11.86 18.09 -12.59
C ARG A 178 -13.11 18.34 -13.42
N LYS A 179 -14.28 17.86 -12.99
CA LYS A 179 -15.57 18.10 -13.68
C LYS A 179 -15.88 19.60 -13.75
N HIS A 180 -15.66 20.32 -12.66
CA HIS A 180 -15.86 21.78 -12.64
C HIS A 180 -14.88 22.52 -13.55
N ALA A 181 -13.63 22.15 -13.59
CA ALA A 181 -12.63 22.72 -14.49
C ALA A 181 -12.98 22.44 -15.97
N ILE A 182 -13.48 21.25 -16.30
CA ILE A 182 -13.91 20.89 -17.64
C ILE A 182 -15.20 21.66 -18.03
N SER A 183 -16.16 21.79 -17.10
CA SER A 183 -17.42 22.50 -17.37
C SER A 183 -17.30 24.03 -17.43
N SER A 184 -16.24 24.59 -16.84
CA SER A 184 -15.94 26.02 -16.86
C SER A 184 -15.14 26.46 -18.09
N LEU A 185 -14.71 25.50 -18.94
CA LEU A 185 -14.10 25.83 -20.23
C LEU A 185 -15.20 26.28 -21.19
N PRO A 186 -15.09 27.50 -21.80
CA PRO A 186 -16.09 27.97 -22.76
C PRO A 186 -16.17 27.00 -23.95
N ALA A 187 -17.41 26.64 -24.30
CA ALA A 187 -17.71 25.82 -25.48
C ALA A 187 -17.12 26.48 -26.73
N GLY A 188 -16.00 26.02 -27.21
CA GLY A 188 -15.26 26.60 -28.33
C GLY A 188 -13.77 26.27 -28.35
N ASN A 189 -13.27 25.56 -27.37
CA ASN A 189 -11.84 25.30 -27.23
C ASN A 189 -11.36 23.94 -27.79
N GLU A 190 -12.20 23.18 -28.48
CA GLU A 190 -11.76 21.96 -29.20
C GLU A 190 -10.69 22.26 -30.25
N SER A 191 -10.72 23.45 -30.87
CA SER A 191 -9.70 23.93 -31.80
C SER A 191 -8.36 24.31 -31.10
N ARG A 192 -8.39 24.68 -29.82
CA ARG A 192 -7.17 25.02 -29.06
C ARG A 192 -6.44 23.80 -28.49
N ILE A 193 -7.17 22.74 -28.19
CA ILE A 193 -6.57 21.45 -27.76
C ILE A 193 -5.83 20.83 -28.96
N LYS A 194 -6.40 20.85 -30.17
CA LYS A 194 -5.71 20.45 -31.40
C LYS A 194 -4.48 21.30 -31.72
N VAL A 195 -4.51 22.59 -31.38
CA VAL A 195 -3.37 23.52 -31.60
C VAL A 195 -2.24 23.29 -30.59
N LEU A 196 -2.53 22.72 -29.40
CA LEU A 196 -1.50 22.33 -28.43
C LEU A 196 -0.87 20.97 -28.75
N GLU A 197 -1.59 20.08 -29.43
CA GLU A 197 -1.04 18.81 -29.94
C GLU A 197 -0.15 19.02 -31.17
N ASP A 198 -0.42 20.06 -31.99
CA ASP A 198 0.32 20.32 -33.23
C ASP A 198 1.47 21.33 -33.07
N LYS A 199 1.65 21.94 -31.88
CA LYS A 199 2.79 22.77 -31.51
C LYS A 199 3.76 22.07 -30.59
N SER A 200 4.31 20.96 -31.04
CA SER A 200 5.59 20.45 -30.53
C SER A 200 6.80 21.21 -31.09
N GLU A 201 6.60 22.43 -31.54
CA GLU A 201 7.70 23.37 -31.68
C GLU A 201 8.12 23.78 -30.27
N GLY A 202 9.30 23.27 -29.85
CA GLY A 202 9.84 23.42 -28.53
C GLY A 202 9.81 24.87 -28.06
N VAL A 203 9.45 25.05 -26.80
CA VAL A 203 9.66 26.33 -26.08
C VAL A 203 11.07 26.79 -26.39
N PRO A 204 11.27 28.01 -26.97
CA PRO A 204 12.59 28.47 -27.35
C PRO A 204 13.50 28.42 -26.12
N ILE A 205 14.54 27.62 -26.22
CA ILE A 205 15.53 27.48 -25.15
C ILE A 205 16.17 28.88 -24.95
N PRO A 206 16.10 29.43 -23.72
CA PRO A 206 16.71 30.74 -23.45
C PRO A 206 18.18 30.77 -23.90
N ASP A 207 18.61 31.85 -24.54
CA ASP A 207 19.94 31.98 -25.14
C ASP A 207 21.09 31.61 -24.18
N ARG A 208 20.93 31.89 -22.90
CA ARG A 208 21.86 31.51 -21.84
C ARG A 208 22.06 29.97 -21.69
N ILE A 209 21.08 29.18 -22.05
CA ILE A 209 21.16 27.70 -22.01
C ILE A 209 21.77 27.19 -23.32
N ARG A 210 21.49 27.86 -24.46
CA ARG A 210 22.14 27.56 -25.75
C ARG A 210 23.64 27.73 -25.68
N GLU A 211 24.12 28.87 -25.17
CA GLU A 211 25.55 29.13 -25.01
C GLU A 211 26.24 28.06 -24.13
N LYS A 212 25.60 27.65 -23.07
CA LYS A 212 26.16 26.65 -22.17
C LYS A 212 26.22 25.24 -22.79
N ILE A 213 25.27 24.89 -23.65
CA ILE A 213 25.28 23.66 -24.44
C ILE A 213 26.38 23.68 -25.52
N GLU A 214 26.61 24.82 -26.16
CA GLU A 214 27.70 24.98 -27.15
C GLU A 214 29.08 24.94 -26.50
N GLU A 215 29.27 25.50 -25.30
CA GLU A 215 30.52 25.37 -24.54
C GLU A 215 30.83 23.92 -24.15
N MET A 216 29.80 23.14 -23.76
CA MET A 216 29.98 21.73 -23.44
C MET A 216 30.23 20.82 -24.64
N ARG A 217 29.84 21.23 -25.85
CA ARG A 217 30.12 20.52 -27.12
C ARG A 217 31.54 20.75 -27.67
N LYS A 218 32.22 21.78 -27.20
CA LYS A 218 33.60 22.15 -27.64
C LYS A 218 34.70 21.60 -26.73
N ARG A 219 34.30 20.86 -25.66
CA ARG A 219 35.21 20.08 -24.79
C ARG A 219 35.13 18.61 -25.10
#